data_2fc09f92f92932d23bd41b807e8f5dcb
#
_entry.id   2fc09f92f92932d23bd41b807e8f5dcb
#
_cell.length_a   1.000
_cell.length_b   1.000
_cell.length_c   1.000
_cell.angle_alpha   90.00
_cell.angle_beta   90.00
_cell.angle_gamma   90.00
#
_symmetry.space_group_name_H-M   'P 1'
#
loop_
_entity.id
_entity.type
_entity.pdbx_description
1 polymer ?
#
loop_
_entity_poly.entity_id
_entity_poly.type
_entity_poly.pdbx_seq_one_letter_code
_entity_poly.pdbx_strand_id
1 'polypeptide(L)'
;YRELFITPLTPKTKEICEMKSWDPDRYSYKDKQFFETMLKKAFKEIARVLKPNGIATIVYTHKSTSGWETLINSLLESGLVVTASWPIDTEMKARLRARESAALASSIYFVCRKMERLETGWLNEVRAAIKKHIYDKLDRLWEEGISGADYFVSAIGSSIEIFGKYKKVLDYEGNPIGADRLLEYVREIVTEYAVKKILHNGIA
;
A
#
# COMPACT_ATOMS: atom_id res chain seq x y z
N TYR A 1 -3.24 30.25 -22.75
CA TYR A 1 -3.73 29.85 -21.41
C TYR A 1 -2.94 30.45 -20.25
N ARG A 2 -1.63 30.77 -20.41
CA ARG A 2 -0.82 31.46 -19.37
C ARG A 2 -1.36 32.84 -19.00
N GLU A 3 -2.01 33.51 -19.91
CA GLU A 3 -2.60 34.83 -19.70
C GLU A 3 -3.89 34.78 -18.85
N LEU A 4 -4.56 33.63 -18.82
CA LEU A 4 -5.78 33.42 -18.06
C LEU A 4 -5.52 32.98 -16.59
N PHE A 5 -4.30 32.48 -16.31
CA PHE A 5 -3.94 31.98 -15.00
C PHE A 5 -2.68 32.68 -14.48
N ILE A 6 -2.81 33.35 -13.36
CA ILE A 6 -1.71 34.06 -12.68
C ILE A 6 -0.61 33.08 -12.19
N THR A 7 -0.97 31.79 -12.03
CA THR A 7 -0.07 30.74 -11.56
C THR A 7 0.20 29.70 -12.65
N PRO A 8 1.38 29.04 -12.65
CA PRO A 8 1.64 27.96 -13.60
C PRO A 8 0.62 26.83 -13.44
N LEU A 9 0.10 26.33 -14.59
CA LEU A 9 -0.90 25.27 -14.65
C LEU A 9 -0.47 23.96 -13.94
N THR A 10 0.85 23.72 -13.90
CA THR A 10 1.45 22.55 -13.25
C THR A 10 2.60 23.00 -12.34
N PRO A 11 2.33 23.36 -11.09
CA PRO A 11 3.37 23.81 -10.16
C PRO A 11 4.22 22.62 -9.66
N LYS A 12 5.12 22.12 -10.50
CA LYS A 12 6.00 20.96 -10.22
C LYS A 12 6.74 21.08 -8.89
N THR A 13 7.10 22.29 -8.49
CA THR A 13 7.75 22.55 -7.20
C THR A 13 6.88 22.20 -6.00
N LYS A 14 5.56 22.27 -6.12
CA LYS A 14 4.59 22.01 -5.03
C LYS A 14 3.99 20.60 -5.09
N GLU A 15 4.14 19.88 -6.20
CA GLU A 15 3.62 18.52 -6.33
C GLU A 15 4.34 17.54 -5.41
N ILE A 16 3.60 16.60 -4.83
CA ILE A 16 4.14 15.52 -4.00
C ILE A 16 4.63 14.41 -4.93
N CYS A 17 5.86 14.57 -5.41
CA CYS A 17 6.52 13.59 -6.27
C CYS A 17 8.02 13.61 -6.05
N GLU A 18 8.65 12.45 -6.17
CA GLU A 18 10.10 12.34 -6.21
C GLU A 18 10.60 12.73 -7.62
N MET A 19 11.49 13.70 -7.70
CA MET A 19 12.00 14.25 -8.97
C MET A 19 13.51 14.46 -9.00
N LYS A 20 14.22 14.18 -7.90
CA LYS A 20 15.66 14.38 -7.80
C LYS A 20 16.44 13.62 -8.85
N SER A 21 16.04 12.41 -9.20
CA SER A 21 16.68 11.60 -10.24
C SER A 21 16.41 12.10 -11.68
N TRP A 22 15.31 12.85 -11.87
CA TRP A 22 14.92 13.38 -13.18
C TRP A 22 15.61 14.69 -13.53
N ASP A 23 15.71 15.62 -12.55
CA ASP A 23 16.39 16.93 -12.70
C ASP A 23 17.02 17.32 -11.35
N PRO A 24 18.26 16.84 -11.09
CA PRO A 24 18.94 17.08 -9.81
C PRO A 24 19.22 18.57 -9.55
N ASP A 25 19.44 19.36 -10.59
CA ASP A 25 19.77 20.78 -10.44
C ASP A 25 18.58 21.60 -9.97
N ARG A 26 17.40 21.30 -10.51
CA ARG A 26 16.17 22.03 -10.20
C ARG A 26 15.43 21.44 -9.00
N TYR A 27 15.48 20.13 -8.79
CA TYR A 27 14.66 19.39 -7.83
C TYR A 27 15.50 18.58 -6.83
N SER A 28 16.69 19.04 -6.46
CA SER A 28 17.56 18.37 -5.49
C SER A 28 16.88 18.02 -4.17
N TYR A 29 15.93 18.85 -3.72
CA TYR A 29 15.16 18.68 -2.50
C TYR A 29 14.00 17.69 -2.63
N LYS A 30 13.60 17.31 -3.86
CA LYS A 30 12.50 16.38 -4.12
C LYS A 30 13.00 14.94 -4.18
N ASP A 31 13.62 14.51 -3.12
CA ASP A 31 14.08 13.14 -2.89
C ASP A 31 13.00 12.28 -2.23
N LYS A 32 13.37 11.04 -1.92
CA LYS A 32 12.49 10.09 -1.21
C LYS A 32 11.99 10.66 0.12
N GLN A 33 12.85 11.30 0.90
CA GLN A 33 12.48 11.87 2.20
C GLN A 33 11.44 12.99 2.06
N PHE A 34 11.57 13.84 1.04
CA PHE A 34 10.57 14.85 0.72
C PHE A 34 9.21 14.19 0.39
N PHE A 35 9.22 13.18 -0.49
CA PHE A 35 8.01 12.48 -0.88
C PHE A 35 7.29 11.86 0.33
N GLU A 36 8.01 11.12 1.16
CA GLU A 36 7.49 10.48 2.37
C GLU A 36 6.89 11.50 3.34
N THR A 37 7.62 12.58 3.60
CA THR A 37 7.18 13.64 4.51
C THR A 37 5.90 14.33 4.01
N MET A 38 5.83 14.62 2.72
CA MET A 38 4.69 15.31 2.13
C MET A 38 3.47 14.39 2.01
N LEU A 39 3.67 13.11 1.69
CA LEU A 39 2.59 12.11 1.65
C LEU A 39 1.94 11.95 3.03
N LYS A 40 2.76 11.84 4.07
CA LYS A 40 2.30 11.80 5.47
C LYS A 40 1.49 13.04 5.85
N LYS A 41 1.94 14.25 5.46
CA LYS A 41 1.20 15.50 5.68
C LYS A 41 -0.13 15.49 4.94
N ALA A 42 -0.16 15.05 3.68
CA ALA A 42 -1.37 14.96 2.89
C ALA A 42 -2.40 14.02 3.54
N PHE A 43 -1.99 12.84 4.00
CA PHE A 43 -2.90 11.91 4.67
C PHE A 43 -3.42 12.45 6.01
N LYS A 44 -2.60 13.19 6.78
CA LYS A 44 -3.06 13.88 7.99
C LYS A 44 -4.12 14.94 7.68
N GLU A 45 -3.95 15.71 6.60
CA GLU A 45 -4.94 16.70 6.18
C GLU A 45 -6.22 16.03 5.66
N ILE A 46 -6.13 14.93 4.91
CA ILE A 46 -7.29 14.13 4.52
C ILE A 46 -8.03 13.64 5.78
N ALA A 47 -7.32 13.08 6.75
CA ALA A 47 -7.91 12.65 8.01
C ALA A 47 -8.56 13.82 8.77
N ARG A 48 -7.94 15.00 8.78
CA ARG A 48 -8.46 16.18 9.44
C ARG A 48 -9.81 16.64 8.88
N VAL A 49 -9.91 16.71 7.54
CA VAL A 49 -11.12 17.24 6.87
C VAL A 49 -12.20 16.19 6.66
N LEU A 50 -11.87 14.91 6.71
CA LEU A 50 -12.82 13.82 6.55
C LEU A 50 -13.86 13.88 7.67
N LYS A 51 -15.15 13.75 7.31
CA LYS A 51 -16.23 13.64 8.30
C LYS A 51 -16.05 12.38 9.16
N PRO A 52 -16.57 12.33 10.40
CA PRO A 52 -16.48 11.13 11.26
C PRO A 52 -16.94 9.84 10.56
N ASN A 53 -18.03 9.91 9.81
CA ASN A 53 -18.59 8.79 9.04
C ASN A 53 -18.08 8.74 7.59
N GLY A 54 -17.14 9.60 7.23
CA GLY A 54 -16.61 9.73 5.88
C GLY A 54 -15.75 8.52 5.47
N ILE A 55 -15.64 8.34 4.17
CA ILE A 55 -14.78 7.35 3.53
C ILE A 55 -13.76 8.11 2.68
N ALA A 56 -12.50 7.75 2.80
CA ALA A 56 -11.45 8.17 1.88
C ALA A 56 -11.00 6.95 1.07
N THR A 57 -10.98 7.07 -0.25
CA THR A 57 -10.42 6.06 -1.14
C THR A 57 -9.04 6.50 -1.59
N ILE A 58 -8.03 5.69 -1.29
CA ILE A 58 -6.64 5.92 -1.67
C ILE A 58 -6.26 4.89 -2.72
N VAL A 59 -5.83 5.36 -3.87
CA VAL A 59 -5.36 4.49 -4.96
C VAL A 59 -3.85 4.52 -4.97
N TYR A 60 -3.23 3.35 -4.89
CA TYR A 60 -1.78 3.26 -4.83
C TYR A 60 -1.26 2.01 -5.52
N THR A 61 -0.12 2.15 -6.18
CA THR A 61 0.68 1.04 -6.67
C THR A 61 2.15 1.43 -6.63
N HIS A 62 3.01 0.49 -6.33
CA HIS A 62 4.45 0.70 -6.36
C HIS A 62 5.20 -0.60 -6.65
N LYS A 63 6.29 -0.52 -7.41
CA LYS A 63 7.09 -1.70 -7.78
C LYS A 63 8.01 -2.19 -6.68
N SER A 64 8.47 -1.29 -5.81
CA SER A 64 9.42 -1.61 -4.74
C SER A 64 8.74 -1.74 -3.38
N THR A 65 9.33 -2.58 -2.53
CA THR A 65 8.94 -2.74 -1.12
C THR A 65 9.00 -1.42 -0.36
N SER A 66 10.03 -0.61 -0.62
CA SER A 66 10.20 0.68 0.07
C SER A 66 9.09 1.68 -0.23
N GLY A 67 8.48 1.62 -1.41
CA GLY A 67 7.29 2.43 -1.71
C GLY A 67 6.08 1.99 -0.88
N TRP A 68 5.91 0.68 -0.68
CA TRP A 68 4.85 0.15 0.18
C TRP A 68 5.07 0.49 1.66
N GLU A 69 6.30 0.43 2.16
CA GLU A 69 6.66 0.88 3.52
C GLU A 69 6.27 2.34 3.74
N THR A 70 6.60 3.20 2.77
CA THR A 70 6.22 4.62 2.80
C THR A 70 4.72 4.83 2.94
N LEU A 71 3.92 4.11 2.13
CA LEU A 71 2.45 4.18 2.20
C LEU A 71 1.94 3.71 3.57
N ILE A 72 2.38 2.54 4.01
CA ILE A 72 1.93 1.92 5.27
C ILE A 72 2.24 2.85 6.44
N ASN A 73 3.49 3.32 6.56
CA ASN A 73 3.90 4.23 7.64
C ASN A 73 3.09 5.54 7.61
N SER A 74 2.88 6.10 6.41
CA SER A 74 2.10 7.33 6.25
C SER A 74 0.64 7.16 6.67
N LEU A 75 0.02 6.01 6.36
CA LEU A 75 -1.34 5.68 6.77
C LEU A 75 -1.43 5.43 8.28
N LEU A 76 -0.49 4.64 8.83
CA LEU A 76 -0.46 4.34 10.27
C LEU A 76 -0.34 5.60 11.13
N GLU A 77 0.35 6.62 10.65
CA GLU A 77 0.57 7.87 11.39
C GLU A 77 -0.47 8.96 11.10
N SER A 78 -1.37 8.76 10.14
CA SER A 78 -2.32 9.79 9.71
C SER A 78 -3.62 9.84 10.53
N GLY A 79 -3.96 8.79 11.27
CA GLY A 79 -5.28 8.61 11.89
C GLY A 79 -6.33 8.00 10.96
N LEU A 80 -5.92 7.57 9.75
CA LEU A 80 -6.75 6.76 8.86
C LEU A 80 -6.51 5.28 9.13
N VAL A 81 -7.56 4.49 9.10
CA VAL A 81 -7.52 3.02 9.19
C VAL A 81 -8.06 2.43 7.91
N VAL A 82 -7.33 1.51 7.32
CA VAL A 82 -7.79 0.75 6.16
C VAL A 82 -8.81 -0.27 6.63
N THR A 83 -10.01 -0.21 6.07
CA THR A 83 -11.13 -1.10 6.40
C THR A 83 -11.44 -2.10 5.30
N ALA A 84 -10.99 -1.86 4.09
CA ALA A 84 -11.05 -2.78 2.96
C ALA A 84 -9.99 -2.43 1.91
N SER A 85 -9.58 -3.39 1.12
CA SER A 85 -8.68 -3.19 -0.02
C SER A 85 -9.11 -4.03 -1.21
N TRP A 86 -8.98 -3.46 -2.41
CA TRP A 86 -9.40 -4.09 -3.66
C TRP A 86 -8.33 -3.91 -4.72
N PRO A 87 -7.78 -4.98 -5.30
CA PRO A 87 -6.97 -4.88 -6.51
C PRO A 87 -7.89 -4.56 -7.69
N ILE A 88 -7.51 -3.58 -8.48
CA ILE A 88 -8.23 -3.20 -9.70
C ILE A 88 -7.23 -3.08 -10.81
N ASP A 89 -7.49 -3.75 -11.93
CA ASP A 89 -6.68 -3.67 -13.13
C ASP A 89 -6.80 -2.26 -13.72
N THR A 90 -5.73 -1.48 -13.62
CA THR A 90 -5.70 -0.07 -14.04
C THR A 90 -4.75 0.19 -15.21
N GLU A 91 -3.92 -0.79 -15.55
CA GLU A 91 -2.94 -0.61 -16.64
C GLU A 91 -3.47 -1.16 -17.96
N MET A 92 -3.48 -0.30 -18.98
CA MET A 92 -3.77 -0.75 -20.34
C MET A 92 -2.65 -1.69 -20.84
N LYS A 93 -2.99 -2.94 -21.17
CA LYS A 93 -2.08 -3.94 -21.74
C LYS A 93 -1.38 -3.47 -23.04
N ALA A 94 -1.89 -2.41 -23.66
CA ALA A 94 -1.37 -1.83 -24.90
C ALA A 94 -0.27 -0.78 -24.69
N ARG A 95 0.11 -0.39 -23.48
CA ARG A 95 1.19 0.57 -23.25
C ARG A 95 2.54 -0.05 -23.63
N LEU A 96 3.28 0.60 -24.52
CA LEU A 96 4.61 0.17 -25.00
C LEU A 96 5.58 -0.13 -23.82
N ARG A 97 5.51 0.63 -22.72
CA ARG A 97 6.30 0.39 -21.50
C ARG A 97 5.89 -0.85 -20.71
N ALA A 98 4.66 -1.33 -20.85
CA ALA A 98 4.20 -2.56 -20.19
C ALA A 98 4.81 -3.81 -20.83
N ARG A 99 5.28 -3.73 -22.06
CA ARG A 99 5.93 -4.84 -22.79
C ARG A 99 7.37 -5.10 -22.37
N GLU A 100 8.05 -4.09 -21.81
CA GLU A 100 9.49 -4.16 -21.49
C GLU A 100 9.78 -4.33 -19.99
N SER A 101 8.78 -4.24 -19.14
CA SER A 101 8.94 -4.48 -17.71
C SER A 101 7.78 -5.35 -17.20
N ALA A 102 8.03 -6.19 -16.19
CA ALA A 102 6.99 -6.83 -15.41
C ALA A 102 6.20 -5.73 -14.67
N ALA A 103 5.36 -4.99 -15.42
CA ALA A 103 4.54 -3.92 -14.88
C ALA A 103 3.45 -4.57 -14.01
N LEU A 104 3.24 -4.01 -12.84
CA LEU A 104 2.05 -4.31 -12.04
C LEU A 104 0.84 -3.92 -12.88
N ALA A 105 -0.04 -4.88 -13.17
CA ALA A 105 -1.26 -4.63 -13.91
C ALA A 105 -2.30 -3.93 -13.03
N SER A 106 -2.23 -4.15 -11.73
CA SER A 106 -3.22 -3.69 -10.76
C SER A 106 -2.72 -2.56 -9.87
N SER A 107 -3.63 -1.66 -9.53
CA SER A 107 -3.52 -0.74 -8.40
C SER A 107 -4.38 -1.25 -7.24
N ILE A 108 -3.99 -0.94 -6.00
CA ILE A 108 -4.84 -1.20 -4.85
C ILE A 108 -5.65 0.03 -4.52
N TYR A 109 -6.95 -0.18 -4.35
CA TYR A 109 -7.89 0.79 -3.82
C TYR A 109 -8.08 0.50 -2.33
N PHE A 110 -7.53 1.37 -1.49
CA PHE A 110 -7.72 1.30 -0.04
C PHE A 110 -8.94 2.10 0.36
N VAL A 111 -9.88 1.45 1.01
CA VAL A 111 -11.00 2.12 1.67
C VAL A 111 -10.58 2.47 3.08
N CYS A 112 -10.45 3.76 3.36
CA CYS A 112 -9.99 4.27 4.65
C CYS A 112 -11.11 5.01 5.39
N ARG A 113 -11.10 4.89 6.71
CA ARG A 113 -12.01 5.61 7.61
C ARG A 113 -11.21 6.28 8.73
N LYS A 114 -11.79 7.33 9.30
CA LYS A 114 -11.33 7.89 10.56
C LYS A 114 -11.67 6.92 11.69
N MET A 115 -10.67 6.45 12.41
CA MET A 115 -10.88 5.51 13.50
C MET A 115 -9.79 5.67 14.56
N GLU A 116 -10.18 5.65 15.82
CA GLU A 116 -9.24 5.65 16.92
C GLU A 116 -8.72 4.22 17.13
N ARG A 117 -7.39 4.10 17.19
CA ARG A 117 -6.71 2.82 17.44
C ARG A 117 -6.37 2.76 18.92
N LEU A 118 -7.05 1.93 19.66
CA LEU A 118 -6.89 1.83 21.11
C LEU A 118 -6.06 0.61 21.52
N GLU A 119 -6.17 -0.47 20.76
CA GLU A 119 -5.61 -1.77 21.14
C GLU A 119 -4.13 -1.91 20.79
N THR A 120 -3.41 -2.62 21.64
CA THR A 120 -2.08 -3.15 21.37
C THR A 120 -2.24 -4.61 20.97
N GLY A 121 -1.72 -4.99 19.80
CA GLY A 121 -1.73 -6.36 19.31
C GLY A 121 -0.43 -7.09 19.66
N TRP A 122 -0.51 -8.40 19.92
CA TRP A 122 0.66 -9.26 20.02
C TRP A 122 0.97 -9.91 18.68
N LEU A 123 2.25 -9.92 18.29
CA LEU A 123 2.68 -10.40 16.98
C LEU A 123 2.10 -11.77 16.61
N ASN A 124 2.07 -12.72 17.54
CA ASN A 124 1.57 -14.07 17.28
C ASN A 124 0.10 -14.07 16.86
N GLU A 125 -0.74 -13.32 17.58
CA GLU A 125 -2.16 -13.20 17.29
C GLU A 125 -2.42 -12.45 15.99
N VAL A 126 -1.70 -11.33 15.80
CA VAL A 126 -1.79 -10.51 14.60
C VAL A 126 -1.32 -11.28 13.36
N ARG A 127 -0.22 -12.06 13.47
CA ARG A 127 0.27 -12.95 12.41
C ARG A 127 -0.77 -13.98 12.00
N ALA A 128 -1.40 -14.65 12.96
CA ALA A 128 -2.42 -15.65 12.68
C ALA A 128 -3.65 -15.02 11.97
N ALA A 129 -4.10 -13.86 12.44
CA ALA A 129 -5.20 -13.13 11.84
C ALA A 129 -4.87 -12.66 10.41
N ILE A 130 -3.65 -12.13 10.19
CA ILE A 130 -3.18 -11.72 8.87
C ILE A 130 -3.11 -12.92 7.93
N LYS A 131 -2.51 -14.02 8.34
CA LYS A 131 -2.38 -15.24 7.50
C LYS A 131 -3.74 -15.75 7.06
N LYS A 132 -4.68 -15.87 7.98
CA LYS A 132 -6.05 -16.28 7.67
C LYS A 132 -6.70 -15.34 6.66
N HIS A 133 -6.65 -14.02 6.93
CA HIS A 133 -7.28 -13.02 6.09
C HIS A 133 -6.68 -12.96 4.67
N ILE A 134 -5.35 -13.11 4.56
CA ILE A 134 -4.67 -13.21 3.26
C ILE A 134 -5.12 -14.47 2.51
N TYR A 135 -5.15 -15.63 3.15
CA TYR A 135 -5.53 -16.88 2.50
C TYR A 135 -6.98 -16.82 1.97
N ASP A 136 -7.92 -16.37 2.79
CA ASP A 136 -9.33 -16.21 2.39
C ASP A 136 -9.48 -15.28 1.18
N LYS A 137 -8.63 -14.25 1.08
CA LYS A 137 -8.65 -13.30 -0.04
C LYS A 137 -7.96 -13.86 -1.28
N LEU A 138 -6.81 -14.51 -1.13
CA LEU A 138 -6.07 -15.09 -2.24
C LEU A 138 -6.83 -16.27 -2.89
N ASP A 139 -7.60 -17.06 -2.12
CA ASP A 139 -8.45 -18.12 -2.66
C ASP A 139 -9.50 -17.54 -3.61
N ARG A 140 -10.18 -16.45 -3.23
CA ARG A 140 -11.14 -15.75 -4.11
C ARG A 140 -10.48 -15.21 -5.38
N LEU A 141 -9.32 -14.58 -5.25
CA LEU A 141 -8.60 -14.03 -6.41
C LEU A 141 -8.13 -15.12 -7.37
N TRP A 142 -7.79 -16.30 -6.84
CA TRP A 142 -7.45 -17.47 -7.65
C TRP A 142 -8.64 -17.93 -8.49
N GLU A 143 -9.82 -18.04 -7.87
CA GLU A 143 -11.06 -18.39 -8.55
C GLU A 143 -11.45 -17.39 -9.65
N GLU A 144 -11.11 -16.10 -9.45
CA GLU A 144 -11.30 -15.02 -10.41
C GLU A 144 -10.22 -14.95 -11.51
N GLY A 145 -9.22 -15.86 -11.49
CA GLY A 145 -8.16 -15.94 -12.49
C GLY A 145 -7.06 -14.88 -12.35
N ILE A 146 -6.99 -14.20 -11.22
CA ILE A 146 -5.92 -13.25 -10.91
C ILE A 146 -4.67 -14.05 -10.51
N SER A 147 -3.49 -13.65 -10.98
CA SER A 147 -2.25 -14.36 -10.73
C SER A 147 -1.02 -13.45 -10.68
N GLY A 148 0.14 -14.00 -10.30
CA GLY A 148 1.41 -13.31 -10.37
C GLY A 148 1.59 -12.19 -9.33
N ALA A 149 2.09 -11.04 -9.77
CA ALA A 149 2.43 -9.90 -8.90
C ALA A 149 1.19 -9.35 -8.15
N ASP A 150 0.00 -9.50 -8.72
CA ASP A 150 -1.23 -9.00 -8.14
C ASP A 150 -1.63 -9.73 -6.85
N TYR A 151 -1.20 -10.99 -6.68
CA TYR A 151 -1.32 -11.69 -5.39
C TYR A 151 -0.58 -10.97 -4.27
N PHE A 152 0.69 -10.61 -4.54
CA PHE A 152 1.51 -9.95 -3.53
C PHE A 152 0.93 -8.58 -3.15
N VAL A 153 0.50 -7.81 -4.16
CA VAL A 153 -0.12 -6.50 -3.96
C VAL A 153 -1.41 -6.62 -3.16
N SER A 154 -2.25 -7.62 -3.48
CA SER A 154 -3.51 -7.89 -2.75
C SER A 154 -3.26 -8.35 -1.31
N ALA A 155 -2.24 -9.17 -1.09
CA ALA A 155 -1.84 -9.62 0.25
C ALA A 155 -1.33 -8.45 1.11
N ILE A 156 -0.58 -7.49 0.54
CA ILE A 156 -0.21 -6.26 1.23
C ILE A 156 -1.47 -5.51 1.69
N GLY A 157 -2.42 -5.28 0.78
CA GLY A 157 -3.67 -4.61 1.12
C GLY A 157 -4.39 -5.29 2.28
N SER A 158 -4.54 -6.61 2.21
CA SER A 158 -5.19 -7.42 3.26
C SER A 158 -4.46 -7.38 4.60
N SER A 159 -3.12 -7.35 4.57
CA SER A 159 -2.32 -7.25 5.80
C SER A 159 -2.52 -5.92 6.51
N ILE A 160 -2.61 -4.82 5.74
CA ILE A 160 -2.84 -3.47 6.27
C ILE A 160 -4.23 -3.37 6.91
N GLU A 161 -5.24 -4.05 6.37
CA GLU A 161 -6.60 -4.10 6.94
C GLU A 161 -6.60 -4.65 8.37
N ILE A 162 -5.74 -5.62 8.65
CA ILE A 162 -5.63 -6.23 9.99
C ILE A 162 -4.66 -5.44 10.87
N PHE A 163 -3.42 -5.24 10.37
CA PHE A 163 -2.36 -4.57 11.12
C PHE A 163 -2.73 -3.13 11.52
N GLY A 164 -3.38 -2.41 10.62
CA GLY A 164 -3.77 -1.03 10.81
C GLY A 164 -4.86 -0.79 11.85
N LYS A 165 -5.52 -1.83 12.36
CA LYS A 165 -6.50 -1.72 13.46
C LYS A 165 -5.82 -1.47 14.81
N TYR A 166 -4.58 -1.90 14.96
CA TYR A 166 -3.83 -1.77 16.20
C TYR A 166 -3.07 -0.45 16.27
N LYS A 167 -3.00 0.11 17.47
CA LYS A 167 -2.16 1.27 17.76
C LYS A 167 -0.68 0.92 17.67
N LYS A 168 -0.34 -0.27 18.18
CA LYS A 168 0.99 -0.88 18.10
C LYS A 168 0.84 -2.39 18.01
N VAL A 169 1.74 -3.03 17.30
CA VAL A 169 1.92 -4.48 17.34
C VAL A 169 3.29 -4.72 17.96
N LEU A 170 3.35 -5.56 18.98
CA LEU A 170 4.57 -5.84 19.75
C LEU A 170 5.03 -7.28 19.48
N ASP A 171 6.34 -7.48 19.45
CA ASP A 171 6.94 -8.80 19.48
C ASP A 171 6.93 -9.41 20.91
N TYR A 172 7.54 -10.57 21.06
CA TYR A 172 7.63 -11.28 22.36
C TYR A 172 8.54 -10.54 23.38
N GLU A 173 9.42 -9.66 22.91
CA GLU A 173 10.29 -8.83 23.74
C GLU A 173 9.65 -7.48 24.10
N GLY A 174 8.49 -7.16 23.52
CA GLY A 174 7.79 -5.90 23.70
C GLY A 174 8.24 -4.79 22.75
N ASN A 175 9.04 -5.10 21.71
CA ASN A 175 9.44 -4.13 20.72
C ASN A 175 8.35 -3.92 19.67
N PRO A 176 8.12 -2.69 19.18
CA PRO A 176 7.12 -2.43 18.17
C PRO A 176 7.56 -2.99 16.80
N ILE A 177 6.63 -3.64 16.12
CA ILE A 177 6.78 -4.13 14.75
C ILE A 177 6.43 -3.02 13.77
N GLY A 178 7.35 -2.75 12.84
CA GLY A 178 7.19 -1.76 11.78
C GLY A 178 6.63 -2.34 10.48
N ALA A 179 6.45 -1.46 9.48
CA ALA A 179 5.97 -1.83 8.16
C ALA A 179 6.93 -2.76 7.39
N ASP A 180 8.23 -2.64 7.62
CA ASP A 180 9.30 -3.48 7.07
C ASP A 180 9.07 -4.96 7.43
N ARG A 181 8.91 -5.24 8.72
CA ARG A 181 8.66 -6.61 9.23
C ARG A 181 7.30 -7.14 8.78
N LEU A 182 6.28 -6.29 8.71
CA LEU A 182 4.99 -6.66 8.15
C LEU A 182 5.13 -7.15 6.70
N LEU A 183 5.86 -6.41 5.86
CA LEU A 183 6.05 -6.76 4.45
C LEU A 183 6.90 -8.02 4.25
N GLU A 184 7.91 -8.26 5.07
CA GLU A 184 8.64 -9.53 5.09
C GLU A 184 7.69 -10.69 5.34
N TYR A 185 6.85 -10.56 6.36
CA TYR A 185 5.88 -11.59 6.72
C TYR A 185 4.84 -11.84 5.62
N VAL A 186 4.36 -10.78 4.96
CA VAL A 186 3.44 -10.93 3.82
C VAL A 186 4.09 -11.72 2.68
N ARG A 187 5.37 -11.51 2.40
CA ARG A 187 6.10 -12.30 1.39
C ARG A 187 6.17 -13.78 1.74
N GLU A 188 6.46 -14.11 3.00
CA GLU A 188 6.48 -15.50 3.47
C GLU A 188 5.12 -16.16 3.24
N ILE A 189 4.04 -15.51 3.64
CA ILE A 189 2.67 -16.04 3.47
C ILE A 189 2.33 -16.27 2.00
N VAL A 190 2.60 -15.27 1.14
CA VAL A 190 2.26 -15.38 -0.30
C VAL A 190 3.08 -16.47 -0.96
N THR A 191 4.36 -16.60 -0.61
CA THR A 191 5.21 -17.67 -1.14
C THR A 191 4.69 -19.03 -0.70
N GLU A 192 4.38 -19.21 0.58
CA GLU A 192 3.81 -20.44 1.12
C GLU A 192 2.49 -20.81 0.42
N TYR A 193 1.63 -19.82 0.23
CA TYR A 193 0.36 -20.00 -0.47
C TYR A 193 0.56 -20.42 -1.92
N ALA A 194 1.41 -19.73 -2.67
CA ALA A 194 1.69 -20.04 -4.07
C ALA A 194 2.28 -21.44 -4.25
N VAL A 195 3.24 -21.82 -3.41
CA VAL A 195 3.81 -23.17 -3.42
C VAL A 195 2.73 -24.24 -3.16
N LYS A 196 1.89 -24.04 -2.16
CA LYS A 196 0.78 -24.97 -1.88
C LYS A 196 -0.17 -25.12 -3.07
N LYS A 197 -0.59 -24.01 -3.69
CA LYS A 197 -1.51 -24.04 -4.85
C LYS A 197 -0.90 -24.73 -6.05
N ILE A 198 0.39 -24.48 -6.36
CA ILE A 198 1.10 -25.11 -7.47
C ILE A 198 1.26 -26.62 -7.22
N LEU A 199 1.67 -27.02 -6.02
CA LEU A 199 1.85 -28.44 -5.70
C LEU A 199 0.53 -29.24 -5.69
N HIS A 200 -0.58 -28.63 -5.29
CA HIS A 200 -1.88 -29.30 -5.30
C HIS A 200 -2.53 -29.34 -6.69
N ASN A 201 -2.26 -28.35 -7.55
CA ASN A 201 -2.84 -28.29 -8.91
C ASN A 201 -1.88 -28.82 -10.00
N GLY A 202 -0.61 -29.07 -9.67
CA GLY A 202 0.41 -29.51 -10.63
C GLY A 202 0.69 -31.03 -10.61
N ILE A 203 -0.09 -31.79 -9.84
CA ILE A 203 -0.04 -33.26 -9.82
C ILE A 203 -1.41 -33.78 -10.28
N ALA A 204 -1.69 -33.57 -11.54
CA ALA A 204 -2.77 -34.23 -12.26
C ALA A 204 -2.22 -34.68 -13.62
#